data_d88f60988bc1ba9ff662917d65f961d4
#
_entry.id   d88f60988bc1ba9ff662917d65f961d4
#
_cell.length_a   1.000
_cell.length_b   1.000
_cell.length_c   1.000
_cell.angle_alpha   90.00
_cell.angle_beta   90.00
_cell.angle_gamma   90.00
#
_symmetry.space_group_name_H-M   'P 1'
#
loop_
_entity.id
_entity.type
_entity.pdbx_description
1 polymer ?
#
loop_
_entity_poly.entity_id
_entity_poly.type
_entity_poly.pdbx_seq_one_letter_code
_entity_poly.pdbx_strand_id
1 'polypeptide(L)'
;MRKMLSGNEAIALGAWEAGVAVGCGYPGTPSTEILEALHPYPGVYTEWSVNEKVALEVGLGASIAGGRALVTMKHVGVNVAADPLFTSAYTGVNAGCVVVTADDPSMHSSQNEQDNRHYAVAAKLPMFEPSTPAEARAFTRAAFELSERYDTPCFLRTTTRLSHSKGVVPDVDLTVTPAKHPVRVEQNPAKYVMIPGHARGRRVDLEARLEELRRGVETHPANVVERRGPVGVITSGVPYSYVREVLPDASVLKLGIVHPLPEGLIREFAASVETLYVVEELDPVIETQVRAWGLTCHGKDTFPSIGEFSPEALRAALGVSVPASLSAGSVEVPARLPGLCAGCPHGHVFDVLRQRGLVVSGDIGCYSLGVLPPYRIMDTLVDMGASITMAHGMDAVLASEAGHDGERAHVAAVIGDSTFAHSGITGLLNAVWNKRTGLVVVLDNGTTAMTGAQENPLSGERMGHENATHVDYALLCRALGMPDENVAVVDGNDRAAIAATIDDLLAKPGMKLLAAVGLCVMEAKDLSKAGKLGEKKAWRALELTVPACPGARA
;
A
#
# COMPACT_ATOMS: atom_id res chain seq x y z
N MET A 1 -16.79 -21.85 -15.84
CA MET A 1 -15.81 -22.90 -15.42
C MET A 1 -15.36 -22.66 -13.98
N ARG A 2 -14.68 -23.64 -13.35
CA ARG A 2 -14.01 -23.43 -12.05
C ARG A 2 -12.56 -23.05 -12.28
N LYS A 3 -12.06 -22.04 -11.57
CA LYS A 3 -10.64 -21.64 -11.61
C LYS A 3 -10.04 -21.61 -10.21
N MET A 4 -8.77 -21.95 -10.10
CA MET A 4 -7.98 -21.77 -8.90
C MET A 4 -7.33 -20.38 -8.98
N LEU A 5 -7.77 -19.45 -8.12
CA LEU A 5 -7.31 -18.05 -8.10
C LEU A 5 -6.82 -17.68 -6.70
N SER A 6 -5.86 -16.76 -6.62
CA SER A 6 -5.53 -16.06 -5.38
C SER A 6 -6.63 -15.05 -5.05
N GLY A 7 -6.61 -14.50 -3.83
CA GLY A 7 -7.50 -13.39 -3.46
C GLY A 7 -7.31 -12.18 -4.38
N ASN A 8 -6.07 -11.82 -4.70
CA ASN A 8 -5.75 -10.71 -5.60
C ASN A 8 -6.26 -10.95 -7.03
N GLU A 9 -6.02 -12.14 -7.59
CA GLU A 9 -6.56 -12.53 -8.92
C GLU A 9 -8.09 -12.54 -8.95
N ALA A 10 -8.72 -12.94 -7.85
CA ALA A 10 -10.18 -12.98 -7.73
C ALA A 10 -10.78 -11.56 -7.63
N ILE A 11 -10.14 -10.62 -6.94
CA ILE A 11 -10.53 -9.19 -6.92
C ILE A 11 -10.44 -8.60 -8.32
N ALA A 12 -9.32 -8.83 -9.03
CA ALA A 12 -9.13 -8.35 -10.40
C ALA A 12 -10.22 -8.87 -11.34
N LEU A 13 -10.55 -10.17 -11.25
CA LEU A 13 -11.64 -10.77 -12.01
C LEU A 13 -13.00 -10.13 -11.66
N GLY A 14 -13.30 -9.95 -10.38
CA GLY A 14 -14.55 -9.34 -9.93
C GLY A 14 -14.71 -7.90 -10.39
N ALA A 15 -13.61 -7.13 -10.40
CA ALA A 15 -13.58 -5.76 -10.90
C ALA A 15 -13.81 -5.70 -12.42
N TRP A 16 -13.15 -6.58 -13.18
CA TRP A 16 -13.38 -6.68 -14.63
C TRP A 16 -14.83 -7.06 -14.94
N GLU A 17 -15.38 -8.08 -14.26
CA GLU A 17 -16.78 -8.50 -14.42
C GLU A 17 -17.78 -7.40 -14.04
N ALA A 18 -17.43 -6.53 -13.11
CA ALA A 18 -18.18 -5.35 -12.76
C ALA A 18 -18.06 -4.23 -13.81
N GLY A 19 -17.29 -4.41 -14.89
CA GLY A 19 -17.13 -3.40 -15.93
C GLY A 19 -16.28 -2.21 -15.49
N VAL A 20 -15.25 -2.45 -14.66
CA VAL A 20 -14.30 -1.40 -14.26
C VAL A 20 -13.66 -0.76 -15.49
N ALA A 21 -13.59 0.57 -15.50
CA ALA A 21 -12.96 1.34 -16.56
C ALA A 21 -11.50 1.70 -16.26
N VAL A 22 -11.20 1.95 -14.99
CA VAL A 22 -9.87 2.40 -14.51
C VAL A 22 -9.45 1.58 -13.31
N GLY A 23 -8.25 1.00 -13.36
CA GLY A 23 -7.54 0.42 -12.23
C GLY A 23 -6.27 1.21 -11.95
N CYS A 24 -6.10 1.74 -10.75
CA CYS A 24 -4.93 2.52 -10.37
C CYS A 24 -4.49 2.20 -8.95
N GLY A 25 -3.21 2.42 -8.66
CA GLY A 25 -2.65 2.13 -7.35
C GLY A 25 -1.18 2.47 -7.26
N TYR A 26 -0.60 2.32 -6.08
CA TYR A 26 0.84 2.31 -5.89
C TYR A 26 1.27 0.91 -5.44
N PRO A 27 2.41 0.39 -5.93
CA PRO A 27 2.87 -0.95 -5.58
C PRO A 27 3.10 -1.11 -4.08
N GLY A 28 2.43 -2.08 -3.45
CA GLY A 28 2.54 -2.33 -2.01
C GLY A 28 2.04 -3.74 -1.64
N THR A 29 2.96 -4.64 -1.25
CA THR A 29 2.59 -5.98 -0.78
C THR A 29 1.71 -5.88 0.46
N PRO A 30 0.49 -6.54 0.47
CA PRO A 30 0.09 -7.64 -0.39
C PRO A 30 -0.90 -7.28 -1.52
N SER A 31 -1.08 -6.02 -1.92
CA SER A 31 -2.09 -5.60 -2.91
C SER A 31 -1.57 -5.48 -4.36
N THR A 32 -0.26 -5.53 -4.57
CA THR A 32 0.39 -5.27 -5.87
C THR A 32 -0.21 -6.12 -7.01
N GLU A 33 -0.35 -7.42 -6.80
CA GLU A 33 -0.77 -8.37 -7.82
C GLU A 33 -2.22 -8.16 -8.30
N ILE A 34 -3.01 -7.33 -7.61
CA ILE A 34 -4.38 -7.01 -8.07
C ILE A 34 -4.34 -6.27 -9.41
N LEU A 35 -3.52 -5.22 -9.52
CA LEU A 35 -3.41 -4.47 -10.78
C LEU A 35 -2.67 -5.26 -11.86
N GLU A 36 -1.65 -6.02 -11.49
CA GLU A 36 -0.96 -6.93 -12.41
C GLU A 36 -1.93 -7.96 -13.02
N ALA A 37 -2.82 -8.51 -12.19
CA ALA A 37 -3.86 -9.44 -12.64
C ALA A 37 -4.98 -8.76 -13.42
N LEU A 38 -5.26 -7.47 -13.16
CA LEU A 38 -6.29 -6.69 -13.85
C LEU A 38 -5.83 -6.21 -15.23
N HIS A 39 -4.54 -5.85 -15.36
CA HIS A 39 -3.99 -5.27 -16.58
C HIS A 39 -4.26 -6.07 -17.86
N PRO A 40 -4.17 -7.42 -17.89
CA PRO A 40 -4.44 -8.21 -19.09
C PRO A 40 -5.91 -8.24 -19.52
N TYR A 41 -6.86 -7.80 -18.67
CA TYR A 41 -8.26 -7.83 -19.04
C TYR A 41 -8.60 -6.73 -20.06
N PRO A 42 -9.33 -7.05 -21.13
CA PRO A 42 -9.61 -6.10 -22.20
C PRO A 42 -10.52 -4.96 -21.74
N GLY A 43 -10.22 -3.77 -22.24
CA GLY A 43 -11.06 -2.59 -22.06
C GLY A 43 -10.93 -1.89 -20.70
N VAL A 44 -9.92 -2.23 -19.91
CA VAL A 44 -9.56 -1.58 -18.65
C VAL A 44 -8.31 -0.75 -18.87
N TYR A 45 -8.33 0.51 -18.46
CA TYR A 45 -7.11 1.30 -18.29
C TYR A 45 -6.49 0.99 -16.94
N THR A 46 -5.20 0.69 -16.90
CA THR A 46 -4.46 0.44 -15.66
C THR A 46 -3.20 1.28 -15.59
N GLU A 47 -2.87 1.76 -14.38
CA GLU A 47 -1.65 2.51 -14.14
C GLU A 47 -1.07 2.27 -12.75
N TRP A 48 0.24 2.34 -12.64
CA TRP A 48 0.93 2.65 -11.38
C TRP A 48 1.00 4.16 -11.22
N SER A 49 0.29 4.68 -10.22
CA SER A 49 0.38 6.08 -9.85
C SER A 49 1.63 6.34 -9.01
N VAL A 50 2.08 7.59 -8.95
CA VAL A 50 3.32 7.93 -8.22
C VAL A 50 3.22 7.73 -6.71
N ASN A 51 2.01 7.83 -6.15
CA ASN A 51 1.67 7.49 -4.76
C ASN A 51 0.17 7.23 -4.62
N GLU A 52 -0.26 6.80 -3.44
CA GLU A 52 -1.64 6.38 -3.17
C GLU A 52 -2.62 7.55 -3.16
N LYS A 53 -2.19 8.76 -2.77
CA LYS A 53 -3.01 9.97 -2.87
C LYS A 53 -3.40 10.23 -4.32
N VAL A 54 -2.40 10.22 -5.21
CA VAL A 54 -2.61 10.41 -6.66
C VAL A 54 -3.47 9.28 -7.22
N ALA A 55 -3.22 8.03 -6.84
CA ALA A 55 -4.02 6.89 -7.26
C ALA A 55 -5.51 7.08 -6.91
N LEU A 56 -5.80 7.49 -5.68
CA LEU A 56 -7.19 7.71 -5.27
C LEU A 56 -7.82 8.89 -6.02
N GLU A 57 -7.08 9.97 -6.24
CA GLU A 57 -7.56 11.13 -7.02
C GLU A 57 -7.86 10.77 -8.48
N VAL A 58 -7.02 9.94 -9.12
CA VAL A 58 -7.28 9.39 -10.47
C VAL A 58 -8.55 8.54 -10.48
N GLY A 59 -8.70 7.64 -9.50
CA GLY A 59 -9.90 6.81 -9.36
C GLY A 59 -11.17 7.61 -9.14
N LEU A 60 -11.12 8.64 -8.30
CA LEU A 60 -12.25 9.55 -8.06
C LEU A 60 -12.58 10.35 -9.32
N GLY A 61 -11.57 10.84 -10.05
CA GLY A 61 -11.77 11.53 -11.34
C GLY A 61 -12.47 10.63 -12.36
N ALA A 62 -12.04 9.36 -12.47
CA ALA A 62 -12.69 8.37 -13.33
C ALA A 62 -14.15 8.11 -12.91
N SER A 63 -14.40 7.97 -11.62
CA SER A 63 -15.74 7.77 -11.05
C SER A 63 -16.66 8.97 -11.37
N ILE A 64 -16.19 10.20 -11.17
CA ILE A 64 -16.94 11.43 -11.48
C ILE A 64 -17.25 11.51 -13.00
N ALA A 65 -16.34 11.03 -13.84
CA ALA A 65 -16.56 10.95 -15.30
C ALA A 65 -17.54 9.85 -15.71
N GLY A 66 -18.01 9.02 -14.79
CA GLY A 66 -18.96 7.93 -15.05
C GLY A 66 -18.31 6.58 -15.33
N GLY A 67 -17.02 6.41 -15.10
CA GLY A 67 -16.31 5.13 -15.21
C GLY A 67 -16.12 4.48 -13.83
N ARG A 68 -16.51 3.21 -13.66
CA ARG A 68 -16.17 2.46 -12.42
C ARG A 68 -14.65 2.42 -12.23
N ALA A 69 -14.18 2.70 -11.01
CA ALA A 69 -12.77 2.74 -10.68
C ALA A 69 -12.40 1.79 -9.53
N LEU A 70 -11.34 1.01 -9.72
CA LEU A 70 -10.70 0.21 -8.69
C LEU A 70 -9.38 0.89 -8.28
N VAL A 71 -9.25 1.26 -7.02
CA VAL A 71 -8.03 1.83 -6.45
C VAL A 71 -7.43 0.83 -5.48
N THR A 72 -6.14 0.50 -5.62
CA THR A 72 -5.51 -0.52 -4.78
C THR A 72 -4.32 0.03 -4.01
N MET A 73 -4.23 -0.31 -2.74
CA MET A 73 -3.14 0.11 -1.88
C MET A 73 -2.96 -0.81 -0.67
N LYS A 74 -1.74 -0.81 -0.15
CA LYS A 74 -1.42 -1.40 1.14
C LYS A 74 -2.04 -0.57 2.27
N HIS A 75 -2.18 -1.15 3.48
CA HIS A 75 -2.76 -0.44 4.63
C HIS A 75 -2.09 0.91 4.93
N VAL A 76 -0.77 1.00 4.88
CA VAL A 76 -0.05 2.27 5.09
C VAL A 76 -0.28 3.29 3.97
N GLY A 77 -0.62 2.83 2.76
CA GLY A 77 -0.98 3.70 1.64
C GLY A 77 -2.29 4.47 1.89
N VAL A 78 -3.20 3.91 2.69
CA VAL A 78 -4.42 4.63 3.11
C VAL A 78 -4.08 5.88 3.92
N ASN A 79 -2.98 5.86 4.69
CA ASN A 79 -2.50 7.06 5.40
C ASN A 79 -2.11 8.17 4.42
N VAL A 80 -1.45 7.81 3.31
CA VAL A 80 -1.06 8.77 2.25
C VAL A 80 -2.29 9.30 1.52
N ALA A 81 -3.28 8.46 1.28
CA ALA A 81 -4.53 8.79 0.59
C ALA A 81 -5.62 9.39 1.52
N ALA A 82 -5.35 9.63 2.80
CA ALA A 82 -6.37 9.98 3.77
C ALA A 82 -7.16 11.25 3.43
N ASP A 83 -6.50 12.31 2.97
CA ASP A 83 -7.18 13.56 2.64
C ASP A 83 -8.24 13.41 1.53
N PRO A 84 -7.91 12.91 0.32
CA PRO A 84 -8.94 12.66 -0.69
C PRO A 84 -9.94 11.58 -0.25
N LEU A 85 -9.55 10.60 0.57
CA LEU A 85 -10.45 9.59 1.10
C LEU A 85 -11.59 10.19 1.94
N PHE A 86 -11.24 11.01 2.94
CA PHE A 86 -12.24 11.67 3.80
C PHE A 86 -13.12 12.63 3.00
N THR A 87 -12.54 13.37 2.05
CA THR A 87 -13.29 14.32 1.23
C THR A 87 -14.20 13.60 0.24
N SER A 88 -13.81 12.43 -0.28
CA SER A 88 -14.64 11.64 -1.19
C SER A 88 -15.93 11.11 -0.55
N ALA A 89 -15.94 10.92 0.77
CA ALA A 89 -17.16 10.61 1.51
C ALA A 89 -18.20 11.74 1.42
N TYR A 90 -17.77 12.98 1.25
CA TYR A 90 -18.66 14.13 1.04
C TYR A 90 -19.08 14.26 -0.42
N THR A 91 -18.15 14.19 -1.38
CA THR A 91 -18.47 14.32 -2.80
C THR A 91 -19.37 13.20 -3.31
N GLY A 92 -19.22 12.01 -2.73
CA GLY A 92 -19.84 10.81 -3.31
C GLY A 92 -19.22 10.44 -4.66
N VAL A 93 -19.96 9.67 -5.44
CA VAL A 93 -19.53 9.09 -6.72
C VAL A 93 -20.54 9.40 -7.82
N ASN A 94 -20.18 9.16 -9.09
CA ASN A 94 -21.11 9.10 -10.24
C ASN A 94 -21.20 7.65 -10.76
N ALA A 95 -20.04 7.00 -10.92
CA ALA A 95 -19.95 5.55 -11.05
C ALA A 95 -19.21 4.99 -9.86
N GLY A 96 -19.36 3.69 -9.59
CA GLY A 96 -18.78 3.04 -8.41
C GLY A 96 -17.27 3.24 -8.28
N CYS A 97 -16.81 3.57 -7.09
CA CYS A 97 -15.41 3.65 -6.72
C CYS A 97 -15.14 2.67 -5.56
N VAL A 98 -14.28 1.68 -5.82
CA VAL A 98 -13.88 0.69 -4.82
C VAL A 98 -12.42 0.89 -4.48
N VAL A 99 -12.14 1.06 -3.17
CA VAL A 99 -10.79 1.20 -2.64
C VAL A 99 -10.42 -0.11 -1.94
N VAL A 100 -9.49 -0.86 -2.53
CA VAL A 100 -8.95 -2.05 -1.89
C VAL A 100 -7.84 -1.63 -0.95
N THR A 101 -7.99 -2.00 0.32
CA THR A 101 -6.95 -1.86 1.34
C THR A 101 -6.49 -3.22 1.81
N ALA A 102 -5.19 -3.47 1.78
CA ALA A 102 -4.61 -4.75 2.17
C ALA A 102 -3.79 -4.62 3.45
N ASP A 103 -4.35 -5.15 4.55
CA ASP A 103 -3.71 -5.16 5.85
C ASP A 103 -2.70 -6.33 5.96
N ASP A 104 -1.73 -6.19 6.86
CA ASP A 104 -0.64 -7.16 7.02
C ASP A 104 -0.47 -7.57 8.49
N PRO A 105 -1.43 -8.36 9.06
CA PRO A 105 -1.28 -8.94 10.40
C PRO A 105 0.04 -9.72 10.52
N SER A 106 0.75 -9.57 11.63
CA SER A 106 2.12 -10.05 11.86
C SER A 106 3.22 -9.31 11.09
N MET A 107 2.92 -8.26 10.36
CA MET A 107 3.93 -7.44 9.66
C MET A 107 4.90 -8.27 8.79
N HIS A 108 4.38 -9.20 7.97
CA HIS A 108 5.20 -10.04 7.10
C HIS A 108 6.08 -9.22 6.15
N SER A 109 5.61 -8.04 5.73
CA SER A 109 6.34 -7.12 4.84
C SER A 109 6.07 -5.64 5.18
N SER A 110 5.76 -5.31 6.43
CA SER A 110 5.31 -3.97 6.84
C SER A 110 6.12 -3.39 7.98
N GLN A 111 6.21 -2.06 8.04
CA GLN A 111 6.86 -1.32 9.12
C GLN A 111 5.99 -1.12 10.35
N ASN A 112 4.69 -1.36 10.25
CA ASN A 112 3.76 -1.33 11.37
C ASN A 112 2.62 -2.34 11.15
N GLU A 113 1.86 -2.61 12.20
CA GLU A 113 0.61 -3.33 12.18
C GLU A 113 -0.53 -2.32 12.33
N GLN A 114 -1.43 -2.24 11.33
CA GLN A 114 -2.47 -1.22 11.27
C GLN A 114 -3.78 -1.86 10.81
N ASP A 115 -4.88 -1.49 11.48
CA ASP A 115 -6.22 -1.95 11.15
C ASP A 115 -7.01 -0.88 10.40
N ASN A 116 -7.18 -1.08 9.10
CA ASN A 116 -7.84 -0.09 8.26
C ASN A 116 -9.39 -0.06 8.39
N ARG A 117 -9.98 -0.94 9.19
CA ARG A 117 -11.39 -0.80 9.58
C ARG A 117 -11.64 0.51 10.32
N HIS A 118 -10.66 1.05 11.04
CA HIS A 118 -10.74 2.36 11.66
C HIS A 118 -10.92 3.49 10.64
N TYR A 119 -10.30 3.39 9.46
CA TYR A 119 -10.52 4.37 8.38
C TYR A 119 -11.96 4.34 7.85
N ALA A 120 -12.54 3.15 7.70
CA ALA A 120 -13.94 3.02 7.29
C ALA A 120 -14.88 3.70 8.30
N VAL A 121 -14.66 3.47 9.60
CA VAL A 121 -15.43 4.10 10.69
C VAL A 121 -15.26 5.63 10.68
N ALA A 122 -14.02 6.12 10.63
CA ALA A 122 -13.71 7.55 10.71
C ALA A 122 -14.19 8.32 9.48
N ALA A 123 -14.00 7.77 8.27
CA ALA A 123 -14.46 8.36 7.01
C ALA A 123 -15.95 8.09 6.71
N LYS A 124 -16.62 7.22 7.49
CA LYS A 124 -18.02 6.82 7.29
C LYS A 124 -18.27 6.15 5.94
N LEU A 125 -17.33 5.33 5.50
CA LEU A 125 -17.38 4.58 4.26
C LEU A 125 -17.73 3.11 4.51
N PRO A 126 -18.59 2.49 3.70
CA PRO A 126 -18.87 1.06 3.81
C PRO A 126 -17.61 0.24 3.53
N MET A 127 -17.49 -0.91 4.22
CA MET A 127 -16.36 -1.81 4.04
C MET A 127 -16.79 -3.27 4.00
N PHE A 128 -16.42 -3.94 2.90
CA PHE A 128 -16.49 -5.39 2.77
C PHE A 128 -15.19 -6.04 3.24
N GLU A 129 -15.31 -7.27 3.79
CA GLU A 129 -14.18 -8.09 4.20
C GLU A 129 -14.41 -9.56 3.82
N PRO A 130 -13.89 -10.02 2.68
CA PRO A 130 -14.07 -11.40 2.22
C PRO A 130 -13.18 -12.38 2.99
N SER A 131 -13.65 -13.64 3.10
CA SER A 131 -12.94 -14.73 3.77
C SER A 131 -12.25 -15.69 2.79
N THR A 132 -12.65 -15.70 1.53
CA THR A 132 -12.15 -16.61 0.49
C THR A 132 -11.98 -15.90 -0.84
N PRO A 133 -11.18 -16.44 -1.77
CA PRO A 133 -11.08 -15.88 -3.13
C PRO A 133 -12.42 -15.82 -3.87
N ALA A 134 -13.32 -16.79 -3.64
CA ALA A 134 -14.67 -16.75 -4.24
C ALA A 134 -15.48 -15.54 -3.73
N GLU A 135 -15.38 -15.23 -2.44
CA GLU A 135 -16.01 -14.04 -1.87
C GLU A 135 -15.29 -12.75 -2.29
N ALA A 136 -13.97 -12.76 -2.38
CA ALA A 136 -13.21 -11.62 -2.87
C ALA A 136 -13.74 -11.16 -4.24
N ARG A 137 -13.96 -12.08 -5.18
CA ARG A 137 -14.63 -11.80 -6.47
C ARG A 137 -16.05 -11.27 -6.29
N ALA A 138 -16.87 -11.96 -5.49
CA ALA A 138 -18.28 -11.60 -5.32
C ALA A 138 -18.44 -10.25 -4.63
N PHE A 139 -17.66 -10.00 -3.57
CA PHE A 139 -17.74 -8.76 -2.80
C PHE A 139 -17.14 -7.57 -3.56
N THR A 140 -16.14 -7.78 -4.43
CA THR A 140 -15.68 -6.71 -5.34
C THR A 140 -16.83 -6.21 -6.22
N ARG A 141 -17.61 -7.11 -6.81
CA ARG A 141 -18.79 -6.74 -7.62
C ARG A 141 -19.85 -6.04 -6.78
N ALA A 142 -20.18 -6.61 -5.62
CA ALA A 142 -21.16 -6.02 -4.70
C ALA A 142 -20.72 -4.64 -4.17
N ALA A 143 -19.41 -4.41 -3.99
CA ALA A 143 -18.88 -3.14 -3.55
C ALA A 143 -19.09 -2.03 -4.60
N PHE A 144 -18.98 -2.31 -5.89
CA PHE A 144 -19.33 -1.36 -6.95
C PHE A 144 -20.82 -1.02 -6.94
N GLU A 145 -21.68 -2.03 -6.83
CA GLU A 145 -23.13 -1.86 -6.76
C GLU A 145 -23.55 -1.07 -5.52
N LEU A 146 -22.95 -1.37 -4.37
CA LEU A 146 -23.21 -0.65 -3.12
C LEU A 146 -22.72 0.80 -3.20
N SER A 147 -21.54 1.03 -3.78
CA SER A 147 -20.97 2.36 -4.01
C SER A 147 -21.92 3.25 -4.80
N GLU A 148 -22.47 2.74 -5.90
CA GLU A 148 -23.41 3.46 -6.75
C GLU A 148 -24.76 3.69 -6.05
N ARG A 149 -25.28 2.64 -5.41
CA ARG A 149 -26.58 2.70 -4.72
C ARG A 149 -26.61 3.77 -3.63
N TYR A 150 -25.52 3.90 -2.89
CA TYR A 150 -25.43 4.81 -1.73
C TYR A 150 -24.60 6.06 -2.00
N ASP A 151 -24.24 6.34 -3.24
CA ASP A 151 -23.47 7.55 -3.62
C ASP A 151 -22.22 7.75 -2.74
N THR A 152 -21.36 6.72 -2.62
CA THR A 152 -20.21 6.76 -1.74
C THR A 152 -19.10 5.80 -2.22
N PRO A 153 -17.81 6.13 -2.09
CA PRO A 153 -16.77 5.12 -2.24
C PRO A 153 -17.00 3.95 -1.27
N CYS A 154 -16.54 2.77 -1.66
CA CYS A 154 -16.64 1.57 -0.84
C CYS A 154 -15.27 0.94 -0.64
N PHE A 155 -14.93 0.57 0.59
CA PHE A 155 -13.74 -0.22 0.88
C PHE A 155 -13.96 -1.71 0.61
N LEU A 156 -12.91 -2.36 0.13
CA LEU A 156 -12.75 -3.81 0.16
C LEU A 156 -11.47 -4.11 0.94
N ARG A 157 -11.61 -4.62 2.15
CA ARG A 157 -10.47 -4.96 3.01
C ARG A 157 -10.02 -6.39 2.77
N THR A 158 -8.73 -6.58 2.58
CA THR A 158 -8.08 -7.89 2.55
C THR A 158 -6.96 -7.96 3.58
N THR A 159 -6.45 -9.16 3.81
CA THR A 159 -5.22 -9.37 4.58
C THR A 159 -4.22 -10.15 3.73
N THR A 160 -2.95 -10.14 4.11
CA THR A 160 -1.88 -10.88 3.41
C THR A 160 -2.28 -12.34 3.16
N ARG A 161 -2.94 -12.98 4.14
CA ARG A 161 -3.39 -14.37 4.01
C ARG A 161 -4.38 -14.55 2.87
N LEU A 162 -5.43 -13.73 2.81
CA LEU A 162 -6.41 -13.82 1.73
C LEU A 162 -5.80 -13.44 0.38
N SER A 163 -5.03 -12.36 0.33
CA SER A 163 -4.43 -11.85 -0.92
C SER A 163 -3.64 -12.93 -1.66
N HIS A 164 -2.88 -13.75 -0.93
CA HIS A 164 -1.99 -14.75 -1.52
C HIS A 164 -2.52 -16.19 -1.46
N SER A 165 -3.55 -16.48 -0.64
CA SER A 165 -4.14 -17.82 -0.59
C SER A 165 -4.91 -18.14 -1.85
N LYS A 166 -4.72 -19.35 -2.39
CA LYS A 166 -5.44 -19.82 -3.56
C LYS A 166 -6.68 -20.62 -3.17
N GLY A 167 -7.79 -20.37 -3.87
CA GLY A 167 -9.03 -21.08 -3.68
C GLY A 167 -9.79 -21.29 -4.98
N VAL A 168 -10.77 -22.19 -4.94
CA VAL A 168 -11.63 -22.46 -6.10
C VAL A 168 -12.66 -21.35 -6.24
N VAL A 169 -12.62 -20.64 -7.37
CA VAL A 169 -13.63 -19.66 -7.75
C VAL A 169 -14.56 -20.29 -8.79
N PRO A 170 -15.86 -20.45 -8.46
CA PRO A 170 -16.84 -21.08 -9.37
C PRO A 170 -17.31 -20.08 -10.45
N ASP A 171 -17.96 -20.61 -11.47
CA ASP A 171 -18.75 -19.89 -12.48
C ASP A 171 -17.99 -18.74 -13.18
N VAL A 172 -16.69 -18.96 -13.45
CA VAL A 172 -15.88 -18.00 -14.20
C VAL A 172 -16.18 -18.14 -15.69
N ASP A 173 -16.62 -17.03 -16.29
CA ASP A 173 -16.85 -16.93 -17.74
C ASP A 173 -16.07 -15.73 -18.31
N LEU A 174 -15.01 -15.99 -19.06
CA LEU A 174 -14.18 -14.98 -19.70
C LEU A 174 -14.61 -14.67 -21.15
N THR A 175 -15.68 -15.31 -21.63
CA THR A 175 -16.18 -15.09 -22.99
C THR A 175 -17.19 -13.94 -23.06
N VAL A 176 -17.74 -13.55 -21.93
CA VAL A 176 -18.70 -12.45 -21.80
C VAL A 176 -17.94 -11.15 -21.60
N THR A 177 -18.14 -10.19 -22.50
CA THR A 177 -17.63 -8.82 -22.30
C THR A 177 -18.52 -8.12 -21.26
N PRO A 178 -17.96 -7.63 -20.15
CA PRO A 178 -18.76 -6.93 -19.14
C PRO A 178 -19.39 -5.65 -19.72
N ALA A 179 -20.60 -5.36 -19.28
CA ALA A 179 -21.26 -4.10 -19.63
C ALA A 179 -20.51 -2.92 -19.00
N LYS A 180 -20.16 -1.94 -19.81
CA LYS A 180 -19.54 -0.71 -19.30
C LYS A 180 -20.62 0.21 -18.72
N HIS A 181 -20.28 0.89 -17.63
CA HIS A 181 -21.10 1.96 -17.10
C HIS A 181 -21.18 3.12 -18.13
N PRO A 182 -22.33 3.79 -18.29
CA PRO A 182 -22.44 4.93 -19.20
C PRO A 182 -21.49 6.07 -18.80
N VAL A 183 -20.55 6.41 -19.67
CA VAL A 183 -19.60 7.51 -19.43
C VAL A 183 -20.31 8.85 -19.64
N ARG A 184 -20.47 9.62 -18.59
CA ARG A 184 -21.05 10.95 -18.62
C ARG A 184 -20.54 11.80 -17.47
N VAL A 185 -19.90 12.91 -17.76
CA VAL A 185 -19.55 13.92 -16.75
C VAL A 185 -20.79 14.74 -16.42
N GLU A 186 -21.22 14.67 -15.18
CA GLU A 186 -22.28 15.52 -14.65
C GLU A 186 -21.68 16.82 -14.08
N GLN A 187 -22.08 17.96 -14.61
CA GLN A 187 -21.71 19.26 -14.05
C GLN A 187 -22.58 19.57 -12.83
N ASN A 188 -22.08 19.20 -11.65
CA ASN A 188 -22.77 19.44 -10.39
C ASN A 188 -21.80 20.03 -9.35
N PRO A 189 -21.51 21.35 -9.42
CA PRO A 189 -20.59 22.00 -8.48
C PRO A 189 -21.03 21.87 -7.01
N ALA A 190 -22.32 21.85 -6.73
CA ALA A 190 -22.83 21.69 -5.37
C ALA A 190 -22.47 20.33 -4.76
N LYS A 191 -22.33 19.30 -5.61
CA LYS A 191 -21.92 17.94 -5.21
C LYS A 191 -20.40 17.80 -5.12
N TYR A 192 -19.66 18.30 -6.11
CA TYR A 192 -18.24 17.94 -6.30
C TYR A 192 -17.24 19.03 -5.87
N VAL A 193 -17.69 20.28 -5.62
CA VAL A 193 -16.80 21.36 -5.20
C VAL A 193 -16.91 21.60 -3.69
N MET A 194 -15.93 21.13 -2.94
CA MET A 194 -15.95 21.13 -1.47
C MET A 194 -15.47 22.46 -0.86
N ILE A 195 -16.17 23.55 -1.18
CA ILE A 195 -16.07 24.80 -0.42
C ILE A 195 -16.99 24.71 0.83
N PRO A 196 -16.74 25.47 1.89
CA PRO A 196 -17.52 25.38 3.14
C PRO A 196 -19.04 25.48 2.95
N GLY A 197 -19.50 26.28 1.97
CA GLY A 197 -20.92 26.42 1.65
C GLY A 197 -21.57 25.13 1.18
N HIS A 198 -20.89 24.40 0.29
CA HIS A 198 -21.37 23.11 -0.20
C HIS A 198 -21.14 21.99 0.81
N ALA A 199 -19.96 21.94 1.42
CA ALA A 199 -19.57 20.89 2.34
C ALA A 199 -20.53 20.73 3.53
N ARG A 200 -21.12 21.82 4.04
CA ARG A 200 -22.13 21.76 5.10
C ARG A 200 -23.36 20.95 4.71
N GLY A 201 -23.87 21.15 3.49
CA GLY A 201 -24.99 20.37 2.96
C GLY A 201 -24.59 18.91 2.74
N ARG A 202 -23.43 18.68 2.13
CA ARG A 202 -22.92 17.33 1.90
C ARG A 202 -22.64 16.56 3.21
N ARG A 203 -22.34 17.26 4.31
CA ARG A 203 -22.26 16.62 5.63
C ARG A 203 -23.60 16.06 6.09
N VAL A 204 -24.70 16.76 5.84
CA VAL A 204 -26.04 16.26 6.16
C VAL A 204 -26.37 15.03 5.31
N ASP A 205 -26.05 15.10 4.00
CA ASP A 205 -26.26 13.97 3.07
C ASP A 205 -25.43 12.74 3.51
N LEU A 206 -24.19 12.96 3.96
CA LEU A 206 -23.31 11.89 4.46
C LEU A 206 -23.91 11.14 5.66
N GLU A 207 -24.46 11.89 6.64
CA GLU A 207 -25.09 11.27 7.81
C GLU A 207 -26.39 10.53 7.45
N ALA A 208 -27.19 11.11 6.58
CA ALA A 208 -28.42 10.47 6.10
C ALA A 208 -28.11 9.16 5.34
N ARG A 209 -27.09 9.18 4.49
CA ARG A 209 -26.58 8.02 3.76
C ARG A 209 -26.07 6.94 4.69
N LEU A 210 -25.30 7.30 5.72
CA LEU A 210 -24.81 6.33 6.71
C LEU A 210 -25.95 5.63 7.43
N GLU A 211 -27.04 6.36 7.72
CA GLU A 211 -28.23 5.79 8.35
C GLU A 211 -28.99 4.85 7.39
N GLU A 212 -29.05 5.17 6.10
CA GLU A 212 -29.59 4.27 5.08
C GLU A 212 -28.73 3.00 4.92
N LEU A 213 -27.40 3.16 4.93
CA LEU A 213 -26.46 2.03 4.91
C LEU A 213 -26.67 1.12 6.12
N ARG A 214 -26.80 1.66 7.33
CA ARG A 214 -27.07 0.87 8.55
C ARG A 214 -28.31 -0.01 8.38
N ARG A 215 -29.38 0.53 7.81
CA ARG A 215 -30.58 -0.24 7.50
C ARG A 215 -30.37 -1.27 6.39
N GLY A 216 -29.62 -0.90 5.36
CA GLY A 216 -29.34 -1.77 4.22
C GLY A 216 -28.48 -2.98 4.54
N VAL A 217 -27.54 -2.86 5.47
CA VAL A 217 -26.64 -3.96 5.85
C VAL A 217 -27.30 -5.02 6.73
N GLU A 218 -28.43 -4.72 7.38
CA GLU A 218 -29.16 -5.67 8.23
C GLU A 218 -29.58 -6.93 7.48
N THR A 219 -29.93 -6.82 6.21
CA THR A 219 -30.39 -7.93 5.37
C THR A 219 -29.46 -8.20 4.18
N HIS A 220 -28.27 -7.62 4.20
CA HIS A 220 -27.36 -7.79 3.08
C HIS A 220 -26.81 -9.23 3.01
N PRO A 221 -26.85 -9.89 1.84
CA PRO A 221 -26.50 -11.31 1.69
C PRO A 221 -25.04 -11.65 1.96
N ALA A 222 -24.16 -10.65 2.06
CA ALA A 222 -22.77 -10.85 2.50
C ALA A 222 -22.68 -11.22 3.98
N ASN A 223 -23.67 -10.86 4.81
CA ASN A 223 -23.74 -11.21 6.21
C ASN A 223 -24.53 -12.53 6.34
N VAL A 224 -23.89 -13.58 6.85
CA VAL A 224 -24.45 -14.94 6.86
C VAL A 224 -24.54 -15.46 8.29
N VAL A 225 -25.70 -15.98 8.67
CA VAL A 225 -25.93 -16.67 9.95
C VAL A 225 -25.97 -18.18 9.73
N GLU A 226 -25.07 -18.89 10.37
CA GLU A 226 -25.07 -20.36 10.44
C GLU A 226 -25.44 -20.79 11.87
N ARG A 227 -26.62 -21.38 12.04
CA ARG A 227 -27.10 -21.84 13.36
C ARG A 227 -26.75 -23.31 13.54
N ARG A 228 -26.07 -23.65 14.65
CA ARG A 228 -25.67 -25.03 15.00
C ARG A 228 -25.83 -25.28 16.50
N GLY A 229 -24.90 -24.80 17.34
CA GLY A 229 -24.85 -25.03 18.78
C GLY A 229 -25.08 -23.76 19.62
N PRO A 230 -25.00 -23.89 20.96
CA PRO A 230 -25.25 -22.80 21.90
C PRO A 230 -24.06 -21.80 21.99
N VAL A 231 -22.89 -22.17 21.49
CA VAL A 231 -21.76 -21.24 21.39
C VAL A 231 -21.91 -20.43 20.12
N GLY A 232 -21.92 -19.12 20.25
CA GLY A 232 -21.99 -18.18 19.13
C GLY A 232 -20.66 -17.49 18.87
N VAL A 233 -20.33 -17.32 17.60
CA VAL A 233 -19.13 -16.58 17.16
C VAL A 233 -19.50 -15.55 16.12
N ILE A 234 -19.17 -14.28 16.38
CA ILE A 234 -19.18 -13.22 15.37
C ILE A 234 -17.76 -13.11 14.82
N THR A 235 -17.60 -13.13 13.49
CA THR A 235 -16.30 -13.08 12.84
C THR A 235 -16.40 -12.52 11.42
N SER A 236 -15.27 -12.11 10.85
CA SER A 236 -15.14 -11.62 9.46
C SER A 236 -13.83 -12.10 8.85
N GLY A 237 -13.67 -11.95 7.56
CA GLY A 237 -12.40 -12.22 6.86
C GLY A 237 -11.91 -13.67 7.03
N VAL A 238 -10.59 -13.84 6.98
CA VAL A 238 -9.94 -15.16 7.08
C VAL A 238 -10.22 -15.90 8.40
N PRO A 239 -10.33 -15.23 9.57
CA PRO A 239 -10.67 -15.86 10.83
C PRO A 239 -11.94 -16.73 10.79
N TYR A 240 -12.90 -16.44 9.91
CA TYR A 240 -14.06 -17.29 9.71
C TYR A 240 -13.68 -18.75 9.38
N SER A 241 -12.71 -18.95 8.51
CA SER A 241 -12.27 -20.31 8.13
C SER A 241 -11.64 -21.04 9.32
N TYR A 242 -10.90 -20.33 10.16
CA TYR A 242 -10.27 -20.89 11.37
C TYR A 242 -11.32 -21.23 12.44
N VAL A 243 -12.32 -20.36 12.62
CA VAL A 243 -13.46 -20.63 13.52
C VAL A 243 -14.20 -21.91 13.09
N ARG A 244 -14.45 -22.07 11.78
CA ARG A 244 -15.13 -23.27 11.26
C ARG A 244 -14.35 -24.57 11.50
N GLU A 245 -13.01 -24.48 11.47
CA GLU A 245 -12.13 -25.62 11.76
C GLU A 245 -12.05 -25.93 13.26
N VAL A 246 -11.92 -24.91 14.11
CA VAL A 246 -11.67 -25.06 15.55
C VAL A 246 -12.97 -25.33 16.32
N LEU A 247 -14.06 -24.70 15.92
CA LEU A 247 -15.38 -24.78 16.54
C LEU A 247 -16.45 -25.23 15.52
N PRO A 248 -16.38 -26.46 14.99
CA PRO A 248 -17.26 -26.93 13.92
C PRO A 248 -18.76 -26.90 14.31
N ASP A 249 -19.08 -27.03 15.59
CA ASP A 249 -20.45 -27.05 16.11
C ASP A 249 -20.94 -25.67 16.58
N ALA A 250 -20.13 -24.62 16.54
CA ALA A 250 -20.55 -23.29 16.92
C ALA A 250 -21.54 -22.69 15.91
N SER A 251 -22.49 -21.93 16.39
CA SER A 251 -23.25 -20.99 15.57
C SER A 251 -22.33 -19.84 15.16
N VAL A 252 -22.39 -19.40 13.90
CA VAL A 252 -21.51 -18.35 13.40
C VAL A 252 -22.34 -17.27 12.72
N LEU A 253 -22.12 -16.02 13.13
CA LEU A 253 -22.47 -14.85 12.34
C LEU A 253 -21.21 -14.40 11.62
N LYS A 254 -21.14 -14.68 10.32
CA LYS A 254 -20.10 -14.23 9.44
C LYS A 254 -20.47 -12.86 8.87
N LEU A 255 -19.70 -11.85 9.21
CA LEU A 255 -19.84 -10.51 8.68
C LEU A 255 -19.04 -10.36 7.39
N GLY A 256 -19.74 -10.19 6.27
CA GLY A 256 -19.10 -9.82 5.00
C GLY A 256 -18.99 -8.30 4.83
N ILE A 257 -19.83 -7.53 5.59
CA ILE A 257 -19.70 -6.07 5.72
C ILE A 257 -19.35 -5.76 7.17
N VAL A 258 -18.18 -5.14 7.36
CA VAL A 258 -17.62 -4.83 8.68
C VAL A 258 -17.79 -3.36 9.07
N HIS A 259 -18.27 -2.52 8.16
CA HIS A 259 -18.72 -1.17 8.47
C HIS A 259 -19.78 -0.70 7.44
N PRO A 260 -20.92 -0.11 7.86
CA PRO A 260 -21.42 -0.17 9.25
C PRO A 260 -21.83 -1.60 9.63
N LEU A 261 -21.80 -1.92 10.94
CA LEU A 261 -22.22 -3.23 11.42
C LEU A 261 -23.75 -3.35 11.46
N PRO A 262 -24.32 -4.54 11.16
CA PRO A 262 -25.76 -4.80 11.25
C PRO A 262 -26.19 -5.03 12.71
N GLU A 263 -26.52 -3.96 13.44
CA GLU A 263 -26.81 -4.01 14.87
C GLU A 263 -27.99 -4.94 15.20
N GLY A 264 -29.07 -4.85 14.44
CA GLY A 264 -30.26 -5.67 14.64
C GLY A 264 -29.97 -7.17 14.48
N LEU A 265 -29.26 -7.53 13.39
CA LEU A 265 -28.84 -8.91 13.13
C LEU A 265 -27.90 -9.44 14.23
N ILE A 266 -26.95 -8.60 14.70
CA ILE A 266 -26.02 -8.96 15.77
C ILE A 266 -26.77 -9.18 17.08
N ARG A 267 -27.73 -8.33 17.44
CA ARG A 267 -28.56 -8.50 18.64
C ARG A 267 -29.40 -9.77 18.57
N GLU A 268 -30.05 -10.05 17.46
CA GLU A 268 -30.81 -11.28 17.25
C GLU A 268 -29.93 -12.51 17.39
N PHE A 269 -28.74 -12.48 16.77
CA PHE A 269 -27.77 -13.57 16.86
C PHE A 269 -27.30 -13.79 18.29
N ALA A 270 -26.90 -12.72 18.99
CA ALA A 270 -26.45 -12.78 20.38
C ALA A 270 -27.53 -13.37 21.33
N ALA A 271 -28.80 -12.99 21.13
CA ALA A 271 -29.92 -13.52 21.93
C ALA A 271 -30.19 -15.01 21.67
N SER A 272 -29.66 -15.59 20.60
CA SER A 272 -29.89 -16.99 20.21
C SER A 272 -28.82 -17.96 20.70
N VAL A 273 -27.81 -17.50 21.42
CA VAL A 273 -26.68 -18.30 21.90
C VAL A 273 -26.45 -18.08 23.39
N GLU A 274 -25.81 -19.03 24.06
CA GLU A 274 -25.53 -18.96 25.50
C GLU A 274 -24.19 -18.23 25.79
N THR A 275 -23.19 -18.43 24.93
CA THR A 275 -21.89 -17.79 25.04
C THR A 275 -21.55 -17.13 23.70
N LEU A 276 -21.16 -15.88 23.73
CA LEU A 276 -20.81 -15.11 22.53
C LEU A 276 -19.33 -14.79 22.51
N TYR A 277 -18.66 -15.17 21.42
CA TYR A 277 -17.30 -14.75 21.09
C TYR A 277 -17.30 -13.78 19.91
N VAL A 278 -16.36 -12.82 19.93
CA VAL A 278 -15.99 -12.00 18.76
C VAL A 278 -14.58 -12.38 18.39
N VAL A 279 -14.41 -13.00 17.21
CA VAL A 279 -13.11 -13.46 16.70
C VAL A 279 -12.70 -12.58 15.53
N GLU A 280 -11.82 -11.64 15.80
CA GLU A 280 -11.30 -10.69 14.81
C GLU A 280 -9.80 -10.49 14.99
N GLU A 281 -9.05 -10.38 13.87
CA GLU A 281 -7.63 -10.03 13.89
C GLU A 281 -7.44 -8.55 14.17
N LEU A 282 -6.22 -8.17 14.62
CA LEU A 282 -5.81 -6.80 14.93
C LEU A 282 -6.66 -6.18 16.06
N ASP A 283 -7.25 -5.03 15.82
CA ASP A 283 -7.94 -4.22 16.83
C ASP A 283 -9.37 -4.71 17.13
N PRO A 284 -9.90 -4.41 18.32
CA PRO A 284 -11.26 -4.80 18.72
C PRO A 284 -12.34 -3.91 18.08
N VAL A 285 -12.42 -3.83 16.75
CA VAL A 285 -13.34 -2.92 16.05
C VAL A 285 -14.79 -3.41 16.15
N ILE A 286 -15.02 -4.72 15.93
CA ILE A 286 -16.34 -5.33 16.04
C ILE A 286 -16.73 -5.46 17.51
N GLU A 287 -15.83 -5.99 18.34
CA GLU A 287 -16.05 -6.18 19.77
C GLU A 287 -16.43 -4.87 20.47
N THR A 288 -15.73 -3.78 20.17
CA THR A 288 -16.00 -2.45 20.77
C THR A 288 -17.42 -1.99 20.49
N GLN A 289 -17.91 -2.18 19.27
CA GLN A 289 -19.28 -1.79 18.92
C GLN A 289 -20.31 -2.73 19.56
N VAL A 290 -20.06 -4.03 19.55
CA VAL A 290 -20.93 -5.04 20.21
C VAL A 290 -21.09 -4.74 21.70
N ARG A 291 -19.97 -4.43 22.39
CA ARG A 291 -20.00 -4.04 23.81
C ARG A 291 -20.66 -2.69 24.04
N ALA A 292 -20.46 -1.71 23.15
CA ALA A 292 -21.12 -0.39 23.22
C ALA A 292 -22.65 -0.49 23.13
N TRP A 293 -23.16 -1.52 22.45
CA TRP A 293 -24.61 -1.81 22.43
C TRP A 293 -25.13 -2.57 23.66
N GLY A 294 -24.29 -2.81 24.66
CA GLY A 294 -24.64 -3.48 25.91
C GLY A 294 -24.69 -5.01 25.81
N LEU A 295 -24.12 -5.60 24.77
CA LEU A 295 -24.00 -7.04 24.61
C LEU A 295 -22.76 -7.57 25.31
N THR A 296 -22.89 -8.67 26.05
CA THR A 296 -21.74 -9.35 26.67
C THR A 296 -21.11 -10.31 25.68
N CYS A 297 -19.81 -10.18 25.49
CA CYS A 297 -19.04 -11.07 24.61
C CYS A 297 -17.61 -11.23 25.12
N HIS A 298 -16.96 -12.33 24.71
CA HIS A 298 -15.53 -12.55 24.84
C HIS A 298 -14.85 -12.15 23.53
N GLY A 299 -13.80 -11.37 23.59
CA GLY A 299 -13.05 -10.89 22.44
C GLY A 299 -11.56 -10.85 22.76
N LYS A 300 -10.94 -9.65 22.83
CA LYS A 300 -9.50 -9.49 23.10
C LYS A 300 -9.09 -9.85 24.53
N ASP A 301 -10.02 -10.07 25.42
CA ASP A 301 -9.79 -10.74 26.70
C ASP A 301 -9.45 -12.24 26.55
N THR A 302 -9.79 -12.85 25.42
CA THR A 302 -9.55 -14.25 25.09
C THR A 302 -8.55 -14.40 23.94
N PHE A 303 -8.69 -13.59 22.89
CA PHE A 303 -7.89 -13.69 21.67
C PHE A 303 -6.79 -12.61 21.61
N PRO A 304 -5.59 -12.93 21.07
CA PRO A 304 -4.50 -11.96 21.01
C PRO A 304 -4.85 -10.75 20.13
N SER A 305 -4.26 -9.59 20.47
CA SER A 305 -4.34 -8.37 19.65
C SER A 305 -3.15 -8.22 18.70
N ILE A 306 -2.15 -9.09 18.80
CA ILE A 306 -0.91 -9.04 18.03
C ILE A 306 -0.83 -10.28 17.15
N GLY A 307 -0.49 -10.05 15.91
CA GLY A 307 -0.16 -11.11 14.97
C GLY A 307 -1.34 -11.66 14.18
N GLU A 308 -1.00 -12.49 13.20
CA GLU A 308 -1.95 -13.21 12.37
C GLU A 308 -2.57 -14.37 13.13
N PHE A 309 -3.86 -14.59 12.95
CA PHE A 309 -4.52 -15.76 13.52
C PHE A 309 -4.19 -17.04 12.72
N SER A 310 -4.30 -18.16 13.44
CA SER A 310 -4.26 -19.49 12.87
C SER A 310 -5.20 -20.41 13.65
N PRO A 311 -5.55 -21.59 13.13
CA PRO A 311 -6.29 -22.60 13.89
C PRO A 311 -5.62 -22.92 15.23
N GLU A 312 -4.28 -23.00 15.27
CA GLU A 312 -3.51 -23.29 16.48
C GLU A 312 -3.64 -22.16 17.51
N ALA A 313 -3.54 -20.90 17.07
CA ALA A 313 -3.71 -19.73 17.94
C ALA A 313 -5.12 -19.70 18.56
N LEU A 314 -6.16 -19.98 17.77
CA LEU A 314 -7.52 -20.06 18.28
C LEU A 314 -7.71 -21.23 19.24
N ARG A 315 -7.16 -22.42 18.95
CA ARG A 315 -7.22 -23.59 19.86
C ARG A 315 -6.57 -23.26 21.20
N ALA A 316 -5.38 -22.63 21.16
CA ALA A 316 -4.68 -22.23 22.37
C ALA A 316 -5.50 -21.24 23.21
N ALA A 317 -6.06 -20.21 22.58
CA ALA A 317 -6.89 -19.20 23.25
C ALA A 317 -8.16 -19.80 23.89
N LEU A 318 -8.77 -20.78 23.25
CA LEU A 318 -10.00 -21.43 23.70
C LEU A 318 -9.77 -22.66 24.58
N GLY A 319 -8.53 -23.07 24.81
CA GLY A 319 -8.22 -24.30 25.55
C GLY A 319 -8.67 -25.59 24.83
N VAL A 320 -8.83 -25.55 23.51
CA VAL A 320 -9.22 -26.70 22.69
C VAL A 320 -7.97 -27.52 22.35
N SER A 321 -8.07 -28.85 22.51
CA SER A 321 -6.93 -29.74 22.24
C SER A 321 -6.42 -29.62 20.80
N VAL A 322 -5.11 -29.50 20.65
CA VAL A 322 -4.44 -29.53 19.34
C VAL A 322 -4.46 -30.98 18.84
N PRO A 323 -4.93 -31.27 17.61
CA PRO A 323 -4.76 -32.59 17.02
C PRO A 323 -3.28 -33.00 17.00
N ALA A 324 -2.99 -34.28 17.23
CA ALA A 324 -1.63 -34.78 17.16
C ALA A 324 -1.02 -34.41 15.81
N SER A 325 -0.09 -33.50 15.79
CA SER A 325 0.65 -33.14 14.58
C SER A 325 1.63 -34.25 14.22
N LEU A 326 1.83 -34.51 12.94
CA LEU A 326 2.96 -35.30 12.47
C LEU A 326 4.21 -34.50 12.82
N SER A 327 4.88 -34.88 13.90
CA SER A 327 6.17 -34.27 14.27
C SER A 327 7.21 -34.62 13.21
N ALA A 328 7.68 -33.63 12.49
CA ALA A 328 8.80 -33.80 11.55
C ALA A 328 10.16 -34.01 12.26
N GLY A 329 10.18 -34.17 13.61
CA GLY A 329 11.38 -34.15 14.42
C GLY A 329 11.90 -32.71 14.62
N SER A 330 12.79 -32.51 15.56
CA SER A 330 13.45 -31.23 15.80
C SER A 330 14.56 -31.03 14.75
N VAL A 331 14.22 -30.54 13.58
CA VAL A 331 15.23 -30.05 12.63
C VAL A 331 15.52 -28.59 12.99
N GLU A 332 16.73 -28.30 13.46
CA GLU A 332 17.18 -26.92 13.58
C GLU A 332 17.29 -26.29 12.20
N VAL A 333 16.35 -25.43 11.85
CA VAL A 333 16.40 -24.65 10.64
C VAL A 333 17.18 -23.35 10.95
N PRO A 334 18.36 -23.13 10.30
CA PRO A 334 19.11 -21.91 10.55
C PRO A 334 18.28 -20.70 10.13
N ALA A 335 18.26 -19.67 10.99
CA ALA A 335 17.61 -18.41 10.68
C ALA A 335 18.26 -17.78 9.44
N ARG A 336 17.45 -17.48 8.43
CA ARG A 336 17.87 -16.75 7.24
C ARG A 336 17.39 -15.33 7.35
N LEU A 337 18.25 -14.43 7.79
CA LEU A 337 17.94 -13.01 7.78
C LEU A 337 17.81 -12.53 6.32
N PRO A 338 16.86 -11.65 6.03
CA PRO A 338 16.80 -10.98 4.74
C PRO A 338 18.09 -10.18 4.52
N GLY A 339 18.48 -9.98 3.27
CA GLY A 339 19.69 -9.24 2.93
C GLY A 339 19.65 -8.75 1.49
N LEU A 340 20.53 -7.82 1.14
CA LEU A 340 20.68 -7.39 -0.24
C LEU A 340 21.09 -8.56 -1.13
N CYS A 341 20.60 -8.56 -2.36
CA CYS A 341 21.00 -9.53 -3.38
C CYS A 341 22.52 -9.46 -3.62
N ALA A 342 23.14 -10.60 -3.90
CA ALA A 342 24.56 -10.64 -4.27
C ALA A 342 24.80 -9.79 -5.55
N GLY A 343 25.73 -8.85 -5.48
CA GLY A 343 26.02 -7.91 -6.57
C GLY A 343 25.06 -6.73 -6.68
N CYS A 344 24.22 -6.48 -5.67
CA CYS A 344 23.34 -5.31 -5.62
C CYS A 344 24.19 -4.00 -5.58
N PRO A 345 23.94 -3.02 -6.48
CA PRO A 345 24.72 -1.78 -6.54
C PRO A 345 24.61 -0.93 -5.26
N HIS A 346 23.51 -1.04 -4.50
CA HIS A 346 23.32 -0.30 -3.23
C HIS A 346 24.44 -0.58 -2.21
N GLY A 347 25.02 -1.77 -2.24
CA GLY A 347 26.11 -2.14 -1.32
C GLY A 347 27.35 -1.26 -1.45
N HIS A 348 27.67 -0.78 -2.66
CA HIS A 348 28.82 0.10 -2.87
C HIS A 348 28.60 1.46 -2.21
N VAL A 349 27.42 2.02 -2.31
CA VAL A 349 27.04 3.28 -1.64
C VAL A 349 27.12 3.12 -0.10
N PHE A 350 26.57 2.02 0.43
CA PHE A 350 26.60 1.75 1.88
C PHE A 350 28.00 1.66 2.44
N ASP A 351 28.90 0.99 1.74
CA ASP A 351 30.31 0.92 2.14
C ASP A 351 30.97 2.30 2.19
N VAL A 352 30.64 3.18 1.24
CA VAL A 352 31.20 4.52 1.20
C VAL A 352 30.63 5.40 2.32
N LEU A 353 29.31 5.42 2.52
CA LEU A 353 28.69 6.21 3.59
C LEU A 353 29.16 5.79 4.97
N ARG A 354 29.30 4.49 5.23
CA ARG A 354 29.84 3.97 6.50
C ARG A 354 31.25 4.48 6.78
N GLN A 355 32.12 4.57 5.76
CA GLN A 355 33.47 5.05 5.92
C GLN A 355 33.57 6.54 6.26
N ARG A 356 32.50 7.34 5.96
CA ARG A 356 32.44 8.77 6.29
C ARG A 356 31.83 9.07 7.66
N GLY A 357 31.27 8.05 8.31
CA GLY A 357 30.67 8.21 9.64
C GLY A 357 29.48 9.16 9.70
N LEU A 358 28.74 9.28 8.59
CA LEU A 358 27.52 10.09 8.53
C LEU A 358 26.38 9.38 9.25
N VAL A 359 25.50 10.16 9.89
CA VAL A 359 24.19 9.67 10.31
C VAL A 359 23.33 9.46 9.06
N VAL A 360 22.72 8.30 8.93
CA VAL A 360 21.94 7.95 7.75
C VAL A 360 20.46 7.85 8.05
N SER A 361 19.70 8.78 7.51
CA SER A 361 18.25 8.72 7.45
C SER A 361 17.83 7.85 6.27
N GLY A 362 17.38 6.64 6.53
CA GLY A 362 16.93 5.68 5.55
C GLY A 362 15.47 5.84 5.16
N ASP A 363 15.06 5.12 4.14
CA ASP A 363 13.71 5.10 3.60
C ASP A 363 13.21 3.68 3.29
N ILE A 364 11.95 3.54 2.84
CA ILE A 364 11.31 2.26 2.56
C ILE A 364 11.68 1.76 1.17
N GLY A 365 12.30 0.60 1.11
CA GLY A 365 12.72 -0.10 -0.11
C GLY A 365 13.78 -1.16 0.18
N CYS A 366 14.34 -1.81 -0.84
CA CYS A 366 15.42 -2.80 -0.66
C CYS A 366 16.60 -2.27 0.16
N TYR A 367 16.87 -0.99 0.07
CA TYR A 367 17.95 -0.31 0.81
C TYR A 367 17.70 -0.23 2.32
N SER A 368 16.46 -0.42 2.80
CA SER A 368 16.20 -0.56 4.25
C SER A 368 16.97 -1.73 4.87
N LEU A 369 17.29 -2.75 4.06
CA LEU A 369 18.12 -3.89 4.48
C LEU A 369 19.57 -3.49 4.82
N GLY A 370 19.97 -2.25 4.50
CA GLY A 370 21.24 -1.67 4.96
C GLY A 370 21.37 -1.57 6.48
N VAL A 371 20.29 -1.69 7.26
CA VAL A 371 20.33 -1.80 8.72
C VAL A 371 20.94 -3.12 9.19
N LEU A 372 20.88 -4.16 8.36
CA LEU A 372 21.37 -5.50 8.68
C LEU A 372 22.87 -5.68 8.35
N PRO A 373 23.52 -6.69 8.96
CA PRO A 373 24.88 -7.06 8.55
C PRO A 373 24.93 -7.41 7.04
N PRO A 374 26.05 -7.12 6.35
CA PRO A 374 27.30 -6.56 6.87
C PRO A 374 27.33 -5.02 6.98
N TYR A 375 26.34 -4.32 6.47
CA TYR A 375 26.40 -2.85 6.28
C TYR A 375 26.15 -2.07 7.56
N ARG A 376 25.05 -2.29 8.27
CA ARG A 376 24.64 -1.59 9.50
C ARG A 376 24.76 -0.08 9.37
N ILE A 377 24.13 0.47 8.32
CA ILE A 377 24.32 1.87 7.92
C ILE A 377 23.09 2.75 8.18
N MET A 378 21.91 2.17 8.37
CA MET A 378 20.68 2.94 8.58
C MET A 378 20.50 3.25 10.07
N ASP A 379 20.41 4.54 10.41
CA ASP A 379 20.16 5.01 11.78
C ASP A 379 18.67 5.28 12.04
N THR A 380 17.92 5.68 11.02
CA THR A 380 16.47 5.90 11.12
C THR A 380 15.74 5.42 9.87
N LEU A 381 14.49 5.00 10.06
CA LEU A 381 13.55 4.67 9.00
C LEU A 381 12.15 4.73 9.59
N VAL A 382 11.25 5.54 9.04
CA VAL A 382 9.90 5.73 9.58
C VAL A 382 8.84 5.35 8.56
N ASP A 383 8.68 6.12 7.49
CA ASP A 383 7.68 5.90 6.44
C ASP A 383 8.26 6.22 5.05
N MET A 384 7.49 5.93 4.02
CA MET A 384 7.94 6.05 2.64
C MET A 384 8.08 7.52 2.23
N GLY A 385 9.32 7.92 1.86
CA GLY A 385 9.68 9.27 1.46
C GLY A 385 10.16 10.19 2.58
N ALA A 386 10.20 9.69 3.83
CA ALA A 386 10.56 10.50 4.99
C ALA A 386 12.05 10.80 5.12
N SER A 387 12.94 10.04 4.46
CA SER A 387 14.39 10.14 4.67
C SER A 387 14.93 11.57 4.53
N ILE A 388 14.52 12.28 3.48
CA ILE A 388 14.99 13.64 3.18
C ILE A 388 14.50 14.63 4.24
N THR A 389 13.24 14.57 4.62
CA THR A 389 12.65 15.50 5.59
C THR A 389 13.12 15.21 7.01
N MET A 390 13.34 13.96 7.37
CA MET A 390 13.93 13.59 8.65
C MET A 390 15.39 14.02 8.74
N ALA A 391 16.19 13.79 7.68
CA ALA A 391 17.57 14.29 7.61
C ALA A 391 17.61 15.82 7.76
N HIS A 392 16.70 16.54 7.10
CA HIS A 392 16.54 17.99 7.26
C HIS A 392 16.26 18.39 8.71
N GLY A 393 15.34 17.69 9.39
CA GLY A 393 15.02 17.96 10.80
C GLY A 393 16.20 17.72 11.73
N MET A 394 16.91 16.61 11.55
CA MET A 394 18.13 16.28 12.31
C MET A 394 19.24 17.31 12.08
N ASP A 395 19.52 17.66 10.82
CA ASP A 395 20.53 18.66 10.48
C ASP A 395 20.21 20.04 11.08
N ALA A 396 18.93 20.42 11.14
CA ALA A 396 18.51 21.66 11.77
C ALA A 396 18.87 21.75 13.26
N VAL A 397 18.76 20.63 13.98
CA VAL A 397 19.13 20.56 15.41
C VAL A 397 20.64 20.53 15.58
N LEU A 398 21.34 19.67 14.81
CA LEU A 398 22.79 19.52 14.90
C LEU A 398 23.52 20.83 14.57
N ALA A 399 23.05 21.58 13.56
CA ALA A 399 23.61 22.88 13.20
C ALA A 399 23.43 23.91 14.33
N SER A 400 22.28 23.90 15.05
CA SER A 400 22.02 24.82 16.17
C SER A 400 22.91 24.57 17.38
N GLU A 401 23.21 23.32 17.70
CA GLU A 401 24.09 22.93 18.81
C GLU A 401 25.57 23.24 18.52
N ALA A 402 26.02 23.08 17.28
CA ALA A 402 27.41 23.28 16.89
C ALA A 402 27.81 24.76 16.81
N GLY A 403 26.87 25.71 16.91
CA GLY A 403 27.15 27.14 16.74
C GLY A 403 27.66 27.51 15.33
N HIS A 404 27.44 26.62 14.36
CA HIS A 404 27.92 26.74 12.99
C HIS A 404 26.74 26.76 12.03
N ASP A 405 26.49 27.86 11.41
CA ASP A 405 25.56 27.95 10.29
C ASP A 405 26.13 27.20 9.07
N GLY A 406 25.75 25.91 8.95
CA GLY A 406 25.70 25.24 7.63
C GLY A 406 27.02 24.78 7.00
N GLU A 407 28.10 24.59 7.73
CA GLU A 407 29.39 24.24 7.11
C GLU A 407 29.55 22.77 6.69
N ARG A 408 28.83 21.81 7.30
CA ARG A 408 28.91 20.40 6.89
C ARG A 408 27.60 19.67 7.07
N ALA A 409 27.23 18.84 6.11
CA ALA A 409 26.17 17.88 6.28
C ALA A 409 26.63 16.78 7.25
N HIS A 410 25.95 16.61 8.36
CA HIS A 410 26.16 15.53 9.32
C HIS A 410 25.23 14.35 9.06
N VAL A 411 24.18 14.56 8.28
CA VAL A 411 23.15 13.58 7.98
C VAL A 411 23.04 13.40 6.47
N ALA A 412 23.02 12.15 6.04
CA ALA A 412 22.71 11.76 4.66
C ALA A 412 21.31 11.11 4.61
N ALA A 413 20.47 11.56 3.70
CA ALA A 413 19.23 10.87 3.35
C ALA A 413 19.53 9.83 2.27
N VAL A 414 19.07 8.59 2.45
CA VAL A 414 19.18 7.51 1.46
C VAL A 414 17.79 7.10 1.04
N ILE A 415 17.49 7.18 -0.26
CA ILE A 415 16.17 6.96 -0.83
C ILE A 415 16.29 6.24 -2.19
N GLY A 416 15.32 5.38 -2.54
CA GLY A 416 15.27 4.76 -3.87
C GLY A 416 14.57 5.64 -4.90
N ASP A 417 14.71 5.33 -6.17
CA ASP A 417 14.09 6.01 -7.31
C ASP A 417 12.57 6.11 -7.20
N SER A 418 11.88 4.99 -7.02
CA SER A 418 10.42 4.95 -6.86
C SER A 418 9.97 5.79 -5.66
N THR A 419 10.63 5.66 -4.52
CA THR A 419 10.31 6.41 -3.30
C THR A 419 10.63 7.89 -3.43
N PHE A 420 11.68 8.23 -4.18
CA PHE A 420 11.99 9.62 -4.52
C PHE A 420 10.87 10.27 -5.32
N ALA A 421 10.31 9.56 -6.32
CA ALA A 421 9.14 10.02 -7.06
C ALA A 421 7.87 10.04 -6.20
N HIS A 422 7.71 9.11 -5.26
CA HIS A 422 6.53 9.00 -4.39
C HIS A 422 6.32 10.26 -3.55
N SER A 423 7.31 10.68 -2.79
CA SER A 423 7.24 11.86 -1.92
C SER A 423 8.61 12.52 -1.64
N GLY A 424 9.70 11.90 -2.08
CA GLY A 424 11.05 12.46 -1.88
C GLY A 424 11.24 13.81 -2.57
N ILE A 425 10.66 14.02 -3.75
CA ILE A 425 10.72 15.30 -4.49
C ILE A 425 10.13 16.45 -3.65
N THR A 426 9.02 16.24 -2.98
CA THR A 426 8.41 17.25 -2.11
C THR A 426 9.28 17.54 -0.89
N GLY A 427 9.93 16.52 -0.34
CA GLY A 427 10.90 16.65 0.74
C GLY A 427 12.13 17.47 0.32
N LEU A 428 12.65 17.20 -0.86
CA LEU A 428 13.78 17.95 -1.44
C LEU A 428 13.41 19.42 -1.69
N LEU A 429 12.25 19.67 -2.29
CA LEU A 429 11.74 21.04 -2.50
C LEU A 429 11.65 21.79 -1.17
N ASN A 430 11.11 21.17 -0.12
CA ASN A 430 11.00 21.77 1.21
C ASN A 430 12.39 22.12 1.79
N ALA A 431 13.38 21.23 1.65
CA ALA A 431 14.72 21.46 2.16
C ALA A 431 15.44 22.61 1.40
N VAL A 432 15.32 22.65 0.08
CA VAL A 432 15.88 23.73 -0.77
C VAL A 432 15.21 25.06 -0.45
N TRP A 433 13.88 25.09 -0.38
CA TRP A 433 13.11 26.29 -0.05
C TRP A 433 13.52 26.91 1.30
N ASN A 434 13.78 26.04 2.29
CA ASN A 434 14.22 26.46 3.63
C ASN A 434 15.73 26.66 3.74
N LYS A 435 16.46 26.67 2.61
CA LYS A 435 17.92 26.91 2.54
C LYS A 435 18.72 26.01 3.48
N ARG A 436 18.35 24.73 3.53
CA ARG A 436 19.04 23.76 4.38
C ARG A 436 20.29 23.19 3.70
N THR A 437 21.13 22.60 4.53
CA THR A 437 22.31 21.85 4.09
C THR A 437 22.04 20.37 4.29
N GLY A 438 22.42 19.50 3.37
CA GLY A 438 22.24 18.06 3.49
C GLY A 438 22.69 17.33 2.23
N LEU A 439 22.92 16.04 2.35
CA LEU A 439 23.22 15.13 1.25
C LEU A 439 22.06 14.17 1.03
N VAL A 440 21.49 14.18 -0.16
CA VAL A 440 20.50 13.19 -0.60
C VAL A 440 21.19 12.21 -1.54
N VAL A 441 21.12 10.92 -1.24
CA VAL A 441 21.63 9.84 -2.08
C VAL A 441 20.47 9.04 -2.62
N VAL A 442 20.18 9.20 -3.90
CA VAL A 442 19.18 8.40 -4.60
C VAL A 442 19.83 7.12 -5.10
N LEU A 443 19.32 5.98 -4.64
CA LEU A 443 19.73 4.65 -5.07
C LEU A 443 18.84 4.22 -6.22
N ASP A 444 19.20 4.59 -7.44
CA ASP A 444 18.42 4.36 -8.63
C ASP A 444 18.72 2.98 -9.24
N ASN A 445 17.82 2.04 -9.05
CA ASN A 445 17.94 0.70 -9.63
C ASN A 445 17.00 0.46 -10.83
N GLY A 446 16.25 1.48 -11.24
CA GLY A 446 15.38 1.49 -12.41
C GLY A 446 14.05 0.79 -12.22
N THR A 447 13.66 0.44 -10.99
CA THR A 447 12.43 -0.33 -10.76
C THR A 447 11.99 -0.27 -9.30
N THR A 448 10.70 -0.46 -9.04
CA THR A 448 10.15 -0.66 -7.69
C THR A 448 10.41 -2.12 -7.27
N ALA A 449 11.66 -2.42 -6.96
CA ALA A 449 12.17 -3.80 -6.87
C ALA A 449 11.54 -4.63 -5.73
N MET A 450 11.25 -4.03 -4.57
CA MET A 450 10.83 -4.76 -3.37
C MET A 450 9.46 -5.43 -3.53
N THR A 451 8.58 -4.87 -4.32
CA THR A 451 7.20 -5.31 -4.53
C THR A 451 7.00 -6.17 -5.78
N GLY A 452 8.07 -6.39 -6.58
CA GLY A 452 8.01 -7.26 -7.75
C GLY A 452 8.49 -6.63 -9.05
N ALA A 453 9.27 -5.53 -8.99
CA ALA A 453 9.87 -4.84 -10.14
C ALA A 453 8.85 -4.08 -11.00
N GLN A 454 7.94 -3.35 -10.35
CA GLN A 454 7.00 -2.47 -11.06
C GLN A 454 7.70 -1.22 -11.59
N GLU A 455 7.12 -0.68 -12.65
CA GLU A 455 7.57 0.57 -13.29
C GLU A 455 7.31 1.79 -12.37
N ASN A 456 8.13 2.81 -12.52
CA ASN A 456 8.00 4.08 -11.83
C ASN A 456 8.48 5.25 -12.73
N PRO A 457 8.24 6.53 -12.39
CA PRO A 457 8.61 7.66 -13.24
C PRO A 457 10.11 7.80 -13.58
N LEU A 458 10.98 7.11 -12.86
CA LEU A 458 12.43 7.10 -13.07
C LEU A 458 12.91 5.82 -13.79
N SER A 459 12.02 4.86 -14.06
CA SER A 459 12.37 3.63 -14.80
C SER A 459 12.40 3.81 -16.32
N GLY A 460 11.77 4.88 -16.86
CA GLY A 460 11.57 5.08 -18.29
C GLY A 460 10.52 4.18 -18.91
N GLU A 461 9.76 3.46 -18.11
CA GLU A 461 8.70 2.53 -18.48
C GLU A 461 7.43 2.83 -17.70
N ARG A 462 6.28 2.41 -18.21
CA ARG A 462 4.99 2.45 -17.52
C ARG A 462 4.20 1.20 -17.83
N MET A 463 3.23 0.86 -17.01
CA MET A 463 2.44 -0.36 -17.13
C MET A 463 1.94 -0.58 -18.57
N GLY A 464 2.35 -1.69 -19.19
CA GLY A 464 2.00 -2.06 -20.56
C GLY A 464 2.67 -1.24 -21.68
N HIS A 465 3.61 -0.34 -21.37
CA HIS A 465 4.28 0.48 -22.37
C HIS A 465 5.78 0.59 -22.11
N GLU A 466 6.57 0.19 -23.09
CA GLU A 466 7.98 0.51 -23.18
C GLU A 466 8.14 1.98 -23.67
N ASN A 467 9.21 2.67 -23.30
CA ASN A 467 9.52 4.05 -23.71
C ASN A 467 8.54 5.11 -23.15
N ALA A 468 8.44 5.21 -21.85
CA ALA A 468 7.84 6.35 -21.17
C ALA A 468 8.87 7.50 -21.00
N THR A 469 8.37 8.72 -20.77
CA THR A 469 9.21 9.83 -20.32
C THR A 469 9.74 9.52 -18.92
N HIS A 470 11.03 9.77 -18.69
CA HIS A 470 11.61 9.64 -17.36
C HIS A 470 12.07 11.01 -16.81
N VAL A 471 12.25 11.07 -15.49
CA VAL A 471 12.66 12.30 -14.80
C VAL A 471 14.19 12.39 -14.81
N ASP A 472 14.71 13.50 -15.36
CA ASP A 472 16.13 13.84 -15.30
C ASP A 472 16.47 14.51 -13.96
N TYR A 473 17.40 13.94 -13.20
CA TYR A 473 17.79 14.44 -11.89
C TYR A 473 18.38 15.85 -11.93
N ALA A 474 19.25 16.15 -12.91
CA ALA A 474 19.91 17.45 -13.00
C ALA A 474 18.90 18.55 -13.36
N LEU A 475 18.02 18.29 -14.34
CA LEU A 475 16.98 19.22 -14.72
C LEU A 475 15.96 19.45 -13.59
N LEU A 476 15.57 18.40 -12.89
CA LEU A 476 14.66 18.49 -11.74
C LEU A 476 15.29 19.35 -10.63
N CYS A 477 16.50 19.03 -10.20
CA CYS A 477 17.18 19.76 -9.13
C CYS A 477 17.40 21.23 -9.48
N ARG A 478 17.77 21.52 -10.72
CA ARG A 478 17.88 22.90 -11.23
C ARG A 478 16.53 23.63 -11.16
N ALA A 479 15.44 22.97 -11.57
CA ALA A 479 14.09 23.54 -11.47
C ALA A 479 13.66 23.82 -10.03
N LEU A 480 14.16 23.04 -9.07
CA LEU A 480 13.94 23.25 -7.64
C LEU A 480 14.84 24.35 -7.06
N GLY A 481 15.82 24.88 -7.81
CA GLY A 481 16.72 25.96 -7.40
C GLY A 481 18.06 25.48 -6.80
N MET A 482 18.44 24.23 -7.01
CA MET A 482 19.77 23.72 -6.62
C MET A 482 20.84 24.15 -7.65
N PRO A 483 22.04 24.51 -7.19
CA PRO A 483 23.19 24.72 -8.09
C PRO A 483 23.57 23.44 -8.82
N ASP A 484 23.96 23.55 -10.10
CA ASP A 484 24.34 22.39 -10.92
C ASP A 484 25.50 21.60 -10.32
N GLU A 485 26.47 22.31 -9.72
CA GLU A 485 27.62 21.70 -9.04
C GLU A 485 27.25 20.86 -7.81
N ASN A 486 26.05 21.01 -7.28
CA ASN A 486 25.55 20.27 -6.13
C ASN A 486 24.78 18.99 -6.54
N VAL A 487 24.71 18.69 -7.83
CA VAL A 487 24.00 17.52 -8.35
C VAL A 487 24.96 16.64 -9.14
N ALA A 488 24.98 15.37 -8.85
CA ALA A 488 25.82 14.40 -9.55
C ALA A 488 25.06 13.10 -9.84
N VAL A 489 25.33 12.53 -11.00
CA VAL A 489 24.85 11.19 -11.38
C VAL A 489 26.08 10.33 -11.65
N VAL A 490 26.15 9.17 -10.99
CA VAL A 490 27.31 8.25 -11.09
C VAL A 490 26.86 6.82 -11.31
N ASP A 491 27.74 6.00 -11.90
CA ASP A 491 27.51 4.55 -11.97
C ASP A 491 27.51 3.96 -10.54
N GLY A 492 26.38 3.40 -10.13
CA GLY A 492 26.19 2.73 -8.85
C GLY A 492 27.10 1.51 -8.63
N ASN A 493 27.74 1.01 -9.69
CA ASN A 493 28.74 -0.05 -9.61
C ASN A 493 30.17 0.45 -9.47
N ASP A 494 30.43 1.76 -9.67
CA ASP A 494 31.76 2.35 -9.50
C ASP A 494 31.93 2.95 -8.10
N ARG A 495 32.42 2.12 -7.18
CA ARG A 495 32.66 2.53 -5.79
C ARG A 495 33.65 3.71 -5.67
N ALA A 496 34.63 3.79 -6.55
CA ALA A 496 35.63 4.87 -6.50
C ALA A 496 35.03 6.19 -6.92
N ALA A 497 34.23 6.19 -8.00
CA ALA A 497 33.47 7.36 -8.43
C ALA A 497 32.48 7.82 -7.37
N ILE A 498 31.72 6.90 -6.76
CA ILE A 498 30.79 7.21 -5.67
C ILE A 498 31.54 7.89 -4.51
N ALA A 499 32.69 7.34 -4.10
CA ALA A 499 33.48 7.88 -2.99
C ALA A 499 33.99 9.30 -3.28
N ALA A 500 34.59 9.52 -4.44
CA ALA A 500 35.09 10.82 -4.84
C ALA A 500 33.99 11.88 -4.96
N THR A 501 32.83 11.48 -5.50
CA THR A 501 31.69 12.39 -5.66
C THR A 501 31.06 12.75 -4.32
N ILE A 502 30.91 11.80 -3.39
CA ILE A 502 30.42 12.10 -2.03
C ILE A 502 31.35 13.08 -1.33
N ASP A 503 32.67 12.88 -1.41
CA ASP A 503 33.66 13.80 -0.80
C ASP A 503 33.58 15.19 -1.39
N ASP A 504 33.46 15.32 -2.72
CA ASP A 504 33.26 16.58 -3.41
C ASP A 504 31.96 17.29 -3.01
N LEU A 505 30.84 16.57 -2.98
CA LEU A 505 29.55 17.12 -2.60
C LEU A 505 29.51 17.55 -1.11
N LEU A 506 30.11 16.77 -0.20
CA LEU A 506 30.18 17.14 1.23
C LEU A 506 30.99 18.41 1.49
N ALA A 507 31.89 18.78 0.61
CA ALA A 507 32.67 20.04 0.71
C ALA A 507 31.87 21.27 0.29
N LYS A 508 30.69 21.11 -0.33
CA LYS A 508 29.88 22.21 -0.87
C LYS A 508 28.79 22.66 0.08
N PRO A 509 28.37 23.93 0.08
CA PRO A 509 27.25 24.42 0.87
C PRO A 509 25.90 24.03 0.26
N GLY A 510 24.82 24.12 1.06
CA GLY A 510 23.43 23.91 0.63
C GLY A 510 23.04 22.44 0.47
N MET A 511 21.90 22.21 -0.17
CA MET A 511 21.45 20.85 -0.48
C MET A 511 22.25 20.24 -1.64
N LYS A 512 22.56 18.97 -1.53
CA LYS A 512 23.27 18.18 -2.54
C LYS A 512 22.48 16.93 -2.86
N LEU A 513 22.56 16.49 -4.12
CA LEU A 513 21.98 15.24 -4.57
C LEU A 513 23.00 14.41 -5.33
N LEU A 514 23.16 13.17 -4.93
CA LEU A 514 23.88 12.13 -5.68
C LEU A 514 22.86 11.08 -6.14
N ALA A 515 22.73 10.88 -7.43
CA ALA A 515 22.03 9.72 -7.98
C ALA A 515 23.05 8.63 -8.34
N ALA A 516 23.00 7.50 -7.63
CA ALA A 516 23.81 6.31 -7.91
C ALA A 516 22.98 5.35 -8.76
N VAL A 517 23.24 5.37 -10.07
CA VAL A 517 22.44 4.63 -11.07
C VAL A 517 23.05 3.25 -11.30
N GLY A 518 22.28 2.19 -10.99
CA GLY A 518 22.74 0.83 -11.20
C GLY A 518 21.55 -0.13 -11.34
N LEU A 519 21.59 -1.02 -12.32
CA LEU A 519 20.44 -1.89 -12.61
C LEU A 519 20.20 -2.91 -11.51
N CYS A 520 18.94 -3.10 -11.13
CA CYS A 520 18.53 -4.17 -10.20
C CYS A 520 18.99 -5.54 -10.71
N VAL A 521 19.72 -6.29 -9.88
CA VAL A 521 20.27 -7.61 -10.29
C VAL A 521 19.20 -8.66 -10.53
N MET A 522 18.04 -8.55 -9.90
CA MET A 522 16.91 -9.46 -10.13
C MET A 522 16.24 -9.15 -11.46
N GLU A 523 15.94 -7.88 -11.71
CA GLU A 523 15.41 -7.41 -12.99
C GLU A 523 16.38 -7.71 -14.14
N ALA A 524 17.67 -7.49 -13.95
CA ALA A 524 18.70 -7.82 -14.95
C ALA A 524 18.68 -9.30 -15.34
N LYS A 525 18.42 -10.22 -14.42
CA LYS A 525 18.28 -11.66 -14.72
C LYS A 525 17.06 -11.94 -15.59
N ASP A 526 15.93 -11.30 -15.29
CA ASP A 526 14.69 -11.52 -16.02
C ASP A 526 14.73 -10.85 -17.40
N LEU A 527 15.28 -9.64 -17.50
CA LEU A 527 15.58 -8.99 -18.79
C LEU A 527 16.56 -9.82 -19.65
N SER A 528 17.54 -10.46 -19.02
CA SER A 528 18.47 -11.35 -19.73
C SER A 528 17.77 -12.56 -20.33
N LYS A 529 16.86 -13.19 -19.57
CA LYS A 529 16.02 -14.30 -20.07
C LYS A 529 15.10 -13.86 -21.21
N ALA A 530 14.59 -12.63 -21.14
CA ALA A 530 13.73 -12.03 -22.17
C ALA A 530 14.51 -11.48 -23.39
N GLY A 531 15.84 -11.46 -23.35
CA GLY A 531 16.69 -10.90 -24.42
C GLY A 531 16.75 -9.36 -24.45
N LYS A 532 16.20 -8.68 -23.46
CA LYS A 532 16.07 -7.20 -23.39
C LYS A 532 17.15 -6.48 -22.58
N LEU A 533 18.05 -7.23 -21.93
CA LEU A 533 19.08 -6.65 -21.04
C LEU A 533 20.00 -5.62 -21.71
N GLY A 534 20.36 -5.86 -22.99
CA GLY A 534 21.22 -4.96 -23.75
C GLY A 534 20.60 -3.59 -23.98
N GLU A 535 19.32 -3.54 -24.30
CA GLU A 535 18.56 -2.30 -24.54
C GLU A 535 18.42 -1.50 -23.25
N LYS A 536 18.06 -2.14 -22.14
CA LYS A 536 17.93 -1.48 -20.82
C LYS A 536 19.27 -0.92 -20.34
N LYS A 537 20.37 -1.66 -20.52
CA LYS A 537 21.73 -1.17 -20.20
C LYS A 537 22.15 0.01 -21.06
N ALA A 538 21.85 -0.01 -22.35
CA ALA A 538 22.16 1.09 -23.26
C ALA A 538 21.39 2.36 -22.87
N TRP A 539 20.13 2.20 -22.53
CA TRP A 539 19.29 3.30 -22.06
C TRP A 539 19.83 3.91 -20.74
N ARG A 540 20.19 3.07 -19.75
CA ARG A 540 20.77 3.52 -18.48
C ARG A 540 22.15 4.18 -18.65
N ALA A 541 22.95 3.75 -19.61
CA ALA A 541 24.23 4.38 -19.93
C ALA A 541 24.06 5.81 -20.47
N LEU A 542 22.95 6.14 -21.13
CA LEU A 542 22.65 7.50 -21.56
C LEU A 542 22.44 8.45 -20.38
N GLU A 543 21.84 7.99 -19.29
CA GLU A 543 21.66 8.79 -18.06
C GLU A 543 23.01 9.23 -17.46
N LEU A 544 24.03 8.36 -17.55
CA LEU A 544 25.39 8.66 -17.08
C LEU A 544 26.15 9.60 -18.00
N THR A 545 25.70 9.77 -19.24
CA THR A 545 26.42 10.55 -20.28
C THR A 545 25.77 11.90 -20.59
N VAL A 546 24.62 12.23 -20.05
CA VAL A 546 23.97 13.53 -20.24
C VAL A 546 24.89 14.61 -19.62
N PRO A 547 25.57 15.43 -20.42
CA PRO A 547 26.40 16.51 -19.88
C PRO A 547 25.48 17.48 -19.13
N ALA A 548 25.93 18.01 -18.02
CA ALA A 548 25.37 19.25 -17.48
C ALA A 548 25.17 20.22 -18.65
N CYS A 549 23.95 20.72 -18.83
CA CYS A 549 23.45 21.46 -20.00
C CYS A 549 24.53 22.37 -20.65
N PRO A 550 24.63 22.43 -21.99
CA PRO A 550 25.64 23.27 -22.66
C PRO A 550 25.31 24.76 -22.52
N GLY A 551 25.56 25.31 -21.36
CA GLY A 551 25.38 26.72 -21.00
C GLY A 551 26.35 27.17 -19.91
N ALA A 552 27.06 26.25 -19.29
CA ALA A 552 28.04 26.54 -18.23
C ALA A 552 29.48 26.71 -18.81
N ARG A 553 29.63 27.27 -20.01
CA ARG A 553 30.89 27.79 -20.50
C ARG A 553 30.69 29.26 -20.83
N ALA A 554 30.93 30.09 -19.84
CA ALA A 554 31.58 31.42 -19.95
C ALA A 554 31.64 32.08 -18.59
#